data_e430fbfa4e03cfdc78f51455d6f5e84b
#
_entry.id   e430fbfa4e03cfdc78f51455d6f5e84b
#
_cell.length_a   1.000
_cell.length_b   1.000
_cell.length_c   1.000
_cell.angle_alpha   90.00
_cell.angle_beta   90.00
_cell.angle_gamma   90.00
#
_symmetry.space_group_name_H-M   'P 1'
#
loop_
_entity.id
_entity.type
_entity.pdbx_description
1 polymer ?
#
loop_
_entity_poly.entity_id
_entity_poly.type
_entity_poly.pdbx_seq_one_letter_code
_entity_poly.pdbx_strand_id
1 'polypeptide(L)'
;MINQLPSTCDVVVIGAGHNGLIAANYLSRAGLDVVLVEARSDVGGCSASESFGGGVVNICNCDHITFRTTPVHDELDLAAHGLRYLDAEPSQLNLSWDGGPAWSVWKSVDDTVDELRRTYPHEADNYRRYAQAALPIARLVLDAAAAGPWRGSLVRTVVSRGGRGVRRLLQWSSMSAADVMRSFFRDERVFAPALATGPVVWGLSPELPGTGLGALTFAFRHVAQVGRPVGGSGALAAALSSALSSGGGRLFTSTRVESIVVENDRAIGVRTSDGHVVRSRAVVSAADPRRTLLEWLQHVPRAAGPTVERWRSQPHQPGYESKIDAIVAHLPAYTSVSSADRTSLIPSAMIVPSVGEMHRAWIDIESGRVAE
;
A
#
# COMPACT_ATOMS: atom_id res chain seq x y z
N MET A 1 -21.68 -9.90 28.01
CA MET A 1 -21.01 -11.22 28.15
C MET A 1 -19.68 -11.06 27.45
N ILE A 2 -18.56 -11.27 28.14
CA ILE A 2 -17.22 -11.33 27.50
C ILE A 2 -17.28 -12.55 26.58
N ASN A 3 -17.21 -12.33 25.27
CA ASN A 3 -17.17 -13.43 24.31
C ASN A 3 -15.90 -14.24 24.57
N GLN A 4 -16.06 -15.44 25.10
CA GLN A 4 -14.94 -16.33 25.35
C GLN A 4 -14.41 -16.85 24.00
N LEU A 5 -13.09 -16.90 23.86
CA LEU A 5 -12.44 -17.43 22.65
C LEU A 5 -12.91 -18.89 22.44
N PRO A 6 -13.48 -19.25 21.27
CA PRO A 6 -14.00 -20.59 21.05
C PRO A 6 -12.87 -21.61 20.89
N SER A 7 -13.17 -22.87 21.16
CA SER A 7 -12.21 -23.98 20.96
C SER A 7 -12.18 -24.46 19.50
N THR A 8 -13.22 -24.16 18.70
CA THR A 8 -13.33 -24.62 17.30
C THR A 8 -13.96 -23.58 16.40
N CYS A 9 -13.60 -23.58 15.11
CA CYS A 9 -14.22 -22.81 14.03
C CYS A 9 -13.89 -23.44 12.67
N ASP A 10 -14.47 -22.92 11.58
CA ASP A 10 -14.06 -23.35 10.22
C ASP A 10 -12.71 -22.75 9.85
N VAL A 11 -12.52 -21.46 10.08
CA VAL A 11 -11.28 -20.75 9.74
C VAL A 11 -10.86 -19.84 10.88
N VAL A 12 -9.60 -19.98 11.31
CA VAL A 12 -8.96 -18.99 12.16
C VAL A 12 -8.09 -18.06 11.31
N VAL A 13 -8.28 -16.75 11.47
CA VAL A 13 -7.49 -15.70 10.81
C VAL A 13 -6.59 -15.05 11.85
N ILE A 14 -5.29 -14.93 11.57
CA ILE A 14 -4.29 -14.33 12.47
C ILE A 14 -3.96 -12.92 11.98
N GLY A 15 -4.20 -11.93 12.83
CA GLY A 15 -3.88 -10.52 12.61
C GLY A 15 -5.06 -9.72 12.04
N ALA A 16 -5.55 -8.75 12.81
CA ALA A 16 -6.63 -7.85 12.43
C ALA A 16 -6.11 -6.53 11.81
N GLY A 17 -5.05 -6.62 11.00
CA GLY A 17 -4.73 -5.60 10.01
C GLY A 17 -5.76 -5.58 8.89
N HIS A 18 -5.70 -4.58 8.00
CA HIS A 18 -6.65 -4.47 6.88
C HIS A 18 -6.76 -5.76 6.05
N ASN A 19 -5.66 -6.46 5.77
CA ASN A 19 -5.67 -7.72 5.00
C ASN A 19 -6.43 -8.84 5.72
N GLY A 20 -6.19 -9.04 7.03
CA GLY A 20 -6.87 -10.06 7.81
C GLY A 20 -8.35 -9.75 7.99
N LEU A 21 -8.69 -8.48 8.22
CA LEU A 21 -10.09 -8.03 8.30
C LEU A 21 -10.82 -8.25 6.96
N ILE A 22 -10.20 -7.94 5.82
CA ILE A 22 -10.77 -8.20 4.49
C ILE A 22 -10.99 -9.70 4.28
N ALA A 23 -9.97 -10.52 4.54
CA ALA A 23 -10.07 -11.97 4.38
C ALA A 23 -11.17 -12.56 5.27
N ALA A 24 -11.24 -12.15 6.54
CA ALA A 24 -12.27 -12.60 7.48
C ALA A 24 -13.68 -12.22 7.00
N ASN A 25 -13.87 -11.01 6.46
CA ASN A 25 -15.16 -10.57 5.89
C ASN A 25 -15.61 -11.46 4.73
N TYR A 26 -14.73 -11.71 3.75
CA TYR A 26 -15.09 -12.56 2.61
C TYR A 26 -15.39 -14.01 3.03
N LEU A 27 -14.60 -14.56 3.94
CA LEU A 27 -14.82 -15.92 4.46
C LEU A 27 -16.14 -16.02 5.24
N SER A 28 -16.46 -15.03 6.09
CA SER A 28 -17.72 -14.99 6.82
C SER A 28 -18.92 -14.83 5.89
N ARG A 29 -18.82 -13.96 4.87
CA ARG A 29 -19.87 -13.83 3.82
C ARG A 29 -20.06 -15.10 3.00
N ALA A 30 -19.03 -15.94 2.88
CA ALA A 30 -19.14 -17.26 2.26
C ALA A 30 -19.79 -18.31 3.17
N GLY A 31 -20.27 -17.92 4.35
CA GLY A 31 -20.98 -18.79 5.29
C GLY A 31 -20.08 -19.64 6.18
N LEU A 32 -18.78 -19.32 6.27
CA LEU A 32 -17.85 -20.01 7.15
C LEU A 32 -17.89 -19.41 8.57
N ASP A 33 -17.73 -20.26 9.56
CA ASP A 33 -17.51 -19.83 10.94
C ASP A 33 -16.07 -19.32 11.11
N VAL A 34 -15.93 -17.99 11.19
CA VAL A 34 -14.63 -17.30 11.19
C VAL A 34 -14.31 -16.72 12.55
N VAL A 35 -13.10 -17.03 13.04
CA VAL A 35 -12.49 -16.45 14.23
C VAL A 35 -11.27 -15.65 13.79
N LEU A 36 -11.29 -14.33 14.02
CA LEU A 36 -10.16 -13.43 13.77
C LEU A 36 -9.51 -13.08 15.12
N VAL A 37 -8.21 -13.34 15.25
CA VAL A 37 -7.44 -13.05 16.47
C VAL A 37 -6.40 -11.96 16.22
N GLU A 38 -6.28 -11.02 17.16
CA GLU A 38 -5.35 -9.89 17.11
C GLU A 38 -4.60 -9.76 18.43
N ALA A 39 -3.28 -9.59 18.36
CA ALA A 39 -2.42 -9.48 19.53
C ALA A 39 -2.54 -8.15 20.28
N ARG A 40 -2.86 -7.07 19.57
CA ARG A 40 -3.06 -5.73 20.14
C ARG A 40 -4.48 -5.60 20.70
N SER A 41 -4.70 -4.58 21.54
CA SER A 41 -6.04 -4.16 21.98
C SER A 41 -6.89 -3.62 20.84
N ASP A 42 -6.25 -3.06 19.82
CA ASP A 42 -6.86 -2.36 18.71
C ASP A 42 -6.54 -3.02 17.37
N VAL A 43 -7.46 -2.90 16.44
CA VAL A 43 -7.33 -3.39 15.07
C VAL A 43 -6.64 -2.38 14.14
N GLY A 44 -6.28 -2.81 12.94
CA GLY A 44 -5.83 -1.94 11.86
C GLY A 44 -4.42 -2.25 11.35
N GLY A 45 -3.52 -2.76 12.18
CA GLY A 45 -2.13 -3.00 11.77
C GLY A 45 -1.50 -1.71 11.21
N CYS A 46 -0.98 -1.73 9.99
CA CYS A 46 -0.43 -0.54 9.33
C CYS A 46 -1.49 0.54 8.99
N SER A 47 -2.78 0.19 9.00
CA SER A 47 -3.89 1.15 8.81
C SER A 47 -4.45 1.67 10.13
N ALA A 48 -3.80 1.40 11.27
CA ALA A 48 -4.25 1.94 12.55
C ALA A 48 -3.97 3.44 12.64
N SER A 49 -4.78 4.11 13.46
CA SER A 49 -4.57 5.50 13.87
C SER A 49 -4.50 5.58 15.38
N GLU A 50 -3.75 6.54 15.89
CA GLU A 50 -3.59 6.77 17.33
C GLU A 50 -3.89 8.22 17.69
N SER A 51 -4.35 8.45 18.91
CA SER A 51 -4.54 9.80 19.44
C SER A 51 -3.19 10.37 19.88
N PHE A 52 -2.85 11.57 19.43
CA PHE A 52 -1.62 12.25 19.75
C PHE A 52 -1.84 13.76 19.83
N GLY A 53 -1.44 14.40 20.93
CA GLY A 53 -1.47 15.85 21.08
C GLY A 53 -2.82 16.54 20.83
N GLY A 54 -3.94 15.86 21.07
CA GLY A 54 -5.28 16.37 20.80
C GLY A 54 -5.78 16.17 19.36
N GLY A 55 -4.98 15.51 18.51
CA GLY A 55 -5.31 15.11 17.16
C GLY A 55 -5.28 13.60 16.97
N VAL A 56 -5.45 13.15 15.72
CA VAL A 56 -5.34 11.76 15.31
C VAL A 56 -4.21 11.65 14.29
N VAL A 57 -3.26 10.75 14.54
CA VAL A 57 -2.15 10.43 13.64
C VAL A 57 -2.30 9.02 13.09
N ASN A 58 -1.83 8.80 11.87
CA ASN A 58 -1.83 7.46 11.27
C ASN A 58 -0.50 6.77 11.59
N ILE A 59 -0.52 5.49 11.93
CA ILE A 59 0.72 4.76 12.25
C ILE A 59 1.64 4.67 11.02
N CYS A 60 1.08 4.38 9.85
CA CYS A 60 1.88 4.23 8.63
C CYS A 60 1.19 4.90 7.44
N ASN A 61 0.15 4.30 6.91
CA ASN A 61 -0.47 4.70 5.65
C ASN A 61 -1.43 5.89 5.82
N CYS A 62 -1.32 6.90 4.95
CA CYS A 62 -2.22 8.05 4.94
C CYS A 62 -3.16 8.04 3.74
N ASP A 63 -2.67 7.70 2.56
CA ASP A 63 -3.41 7.70 1.30
C ASP A 63 -3.79 6.27 0.91
N HIS A 64 -5.07 5.98 0.76
CA HIS A 64 -5.57 4.65 0.46
C HIS A 64 -5.70 4.37 -1.05
N ILE A 65 -4.74 4.82 -1.85
CA ILE A 65 -4.80 4.72 -3.32
C ILE A 65 -5.02 3.26 -3.77
N THR A 66 -4.19 2.34 -3.28
CA THR A 66 -4.28 0.92 -3.67
C THR A 66 -5.59 0.31 -3.22
N PHE A 67 -6.02 0.55 -2.00
CA PHE A 67 -7.28 0.02 -1.47
C PHE A 67 -8.49 0.52 -2.29
N ARG A 68 -8.55 1.82 -2.59
CA ARG A 68 -9.65 2.44 -3.34
C ARG A 68 -9.74 2.01 -4.81
N THR A 69 -8.72 1.33 -5.34
CA THR A 69 -8.74 0.74 -6.68
C THR A 69 -9.23 -0.70 -6.69
N THR A 70 -9.43 -1.29 -5.51
CA THR A 70 -9.99 -2.65 -5.37
C THR A 70 -11.51 -2.60 -5.24
N PRO A 71 -12.22 -3.69 -5.55
CA PRO A 71 -13.68 -3.75 -5.38
C PRO A 71 -14.11 -3.87 -3.90
N VAL A 72 -13.18 -4.04 -2.97
CA VAL A 72 -13.44 -4.34 -1.54
C VAL A 72 -14.37 -3.33 -0.88
N HIS A 73 -14.19 -2.03 -1.19
CA HIS A 73 -15.03 -0.96 -0.61
C HIS A 73 -16.52 -1.19 -0.92
N ASP A 74 -16.82 -1.49 -2.18
CA ASP A 74 -18.19 -1.66 -2.65
C ASP A 74 -18.74 -3.07 -2.34
N GLU A 75 -17.93 -4.11 -2.53
CA GLU A 75 -18.33 -5.48 -2.23
C GLU A 75 -18.63 -5.72 -0.75
N LEU A 76 -17.93 -5.05 0.16
CA LEU A 76 -18.17 -5.11 1.60
C LEU A 76 -19.13 -4.01 2.12
N ASP A 77 -19.61 -3.13 1.23
CA ASP A 77 -20.49 -1.99 1.57
C ASP A 77 -19.93 -1.14 2.73
N LEU A 78 -18.64 -0.81 2.64
CA LEU A 78 -17.95 -0.13 3.73
C LEU A 78 -18.45 1.31 3.96
N ALA A 79 -19.12 1.90 2.98
CA ALA A 79 -19.82 3.17 3.16
C ALA A 79 -20.95 3.07 4.19
N ALA A 80 -21.74 1.99 4.18
CA ALA A 80 -22.78 1.72 5.20
C ALA A 80 -22.17 1.49 6.59
N HIS A 81 -20.90 1.05 6.64
CA HIS A 81 -20.13 0.89 7.87
C HIS A 81 -19.33 2.15 8.27
N GLY A 82 -19.61 3.29 7.65
CA GLY A 82 -19.10 4.60 8.05
C GLY A 82 -17.79 5.03 7.38
N LEU A 83 -17.24 4.24 6.45
CA LEU A 83 -16.02 4.62 5.72
C LEU A 83 -16.34 5.70 4.68
N ARG A 84 -15.74 6.87 4.87
CA ARG A 84 -15.82 8.00 3.94
C ARG A 84 -14.44 8.49 3.58
N TYR A 85 -14.30 9.06 2.39
CA TYR A 85 -13.04 9.62 1.91
C TYR A 85 -13.15 11.10 1.59
N LEU A 86 -12.07 11.83 1.84
CA LEU A 86 -11.82 13.15 1.30
C LEU A 86 -10.98 12.98 0.04
N ASP A 87 -11.56 13.33 -1.09
CA ASP A 87 -10.83 13.39 -2.34
C ASP A 87 -10.08 14.72 -2.40
N ALA A 88 -8.79 14.66 -2.67
CA ALA A 88 -7.96 15.84 -2.71
C ALA A 88 -7.52 16.12 -4.15
N GLU A 89 -7.70 17.37 -4.55
CA GLU A 89 -7.33 17.87 -5.86
C GLU A 89 -6.62 19.23 -5.69
N PRO A 90 -5.37 19.38 -6.12
CA PRO A 90 -4.52 18.37 -6.76
C PRO A 90 -4.16 17.20 -5.84
N SER A 91 -3.83 16.04 -6.44
CA SER A 91 -3.51 14.83 -5.68
C SER A 91 -2.11 14.83 -5.06
N GLN A 92 -1.21 15.67 -5.58
CA GLN A 92 0.18 15.83 -5.11
C GLN A 92 0.74 17.18 -5.50
N LEU A 93 1.42 17.83 -4.56
CA LEU A 93 2.28 18.99 -4.80
C LEU A 93 3.75 18.54 -4.83
N ASN A 94 4.48 18.93 -5.86
CA ASN A 94 5.91 18.64 -6.01
C ASN A 94 6.72 19.90 -5.78
N LEU A 95 7.66 19.81 -4.86
CA LEU A 95 8.58 20.88 -4.48
C LEU A 95 10.00 20.44 -4.83
N SER A 96 10.77 21.32 -5.42
CA SER A 96 12.17 21.05 -5.72
C SER A 96 13.05 21.45 -4.53
N TRP A 97 14.01 20.58 -4.19
CA TRP A 97 14.98 20.85 -3.14
C TRP A 97 15.88 22.05 -3.45
N ASP A 98 16.16 22.28 -4.73
CA ASP A 98 17.01 23.37 -5.21
C ASP A 98 16.27 24.72 -5.38
N GLY A 99 15.02 24.80 -4.93
CA GLY A 99 14.20 26.01 -5.01
C GLY A 99 13.55 26.26 -6.37
N GLY A 100 13.51 25.26 -7.25
CA GLY A 100 12.77 25.34 -8.51
C GLY A 100 11.26 25.55 -8.29
N PRO A 101 10.51 25.95 -9.34
CA PRO A 101 9.07 26.16 -9.25
C PRO A 101 8.32 24.93 -8.74
N ALA A 102 7.36 25.13 -7.85
CA ALA A 102 6.43 24.07 -7.44
C ALA A 102 5.45 23.75 -8.57
N TRP A 103 5.01 22.50 -8.65
CA TRP A 103 4.00 22.06 -9.60
C TRP A 103 3.18 20.91 -9.03
N SER A 104 1.95 20.73 -9.52
CA SER A 104 1.01 19.77 -8.98
C SER A 104 0.61 18.68 -9.98
N VAL A 105 0.33 17.48 -9.47
CA VAL A 105 -0.32 16.42 -10.24
C VAL A 105 -1.82 16.48 -10.00
N TRP A 106 -2.57 16.76 -11.04
CA TRP A 106 -4.02 16.81 -11.07
C TRP A 106 -4.60 15.46 -11.52
N LYS A 107 -5.87 15.21 -11.22
CA LYS A 107 -6.58 14.03 -11.74
C LYS A 107 -6.62 14.03 -13.28
N SER A 108 -6.84 15.19 -13.86
CA SER A 108 -6.78 15.42 -15.30
C SER A 108 -5.32 15.50 -15.77
N VAL A 109 -5.01 14.79 -16.86
CA VAL A 109 -3.71 14.92 -17.55
C VAL A 109 -3.56 16.32 -18.13
N ASP A 110 -4.65 16.88 -18.70
CA ASP A 110 -4.60 18.19 -19.34
C ASP A 110 -4.33 19.29 -18.31
N ASP A 111 -4.96 19.25 -17.13
CA ASP A 111 -4.70 20.21 -16.06
C ASP A 111 -3.26 20.14 -15.56
N THR A 112 -2.69 18.93 -15.45
CA THR A 112 -1.27 18.73 -15.10
C THR A 112 -0.35 19.31 -16.19
N VAL A 113 -0.67 19.09 -17.46
CA VAL A 113 0.10 19.64 -18.58
C VAL A 113 0.01 21.16 -18.61
N ASP A 114 -1.16 21.74 -18.35
CA ASP A 114 -1.35 23.20 -18.32
C ASP A 114 -0.61 23.83 -17.14
N GLU A 115 -0.51 23.14 -16.01
CA GLU A 115 0.35 23.57 -14.91
C GLU A 115 1.83 23.54 -15.30
N LEU A 116 2.29 22.45 -15.91
CA LEU A 116 3.67 22.34 -16.38
C LEU A 116 4.02 23.36 -17.47
N ARG A 117 3.07 23.78 -18.31
CA ARG A 117 3.31 24.86 -19.25
C ARG A 117 3.66 26.19 -18.59
N ARG A 118 3.13 26.42 -17.37
CA ARG A 118 3.42 27.63 -16.58
C ARG A 118 4.73 27.52 -15.80
N THR A 119 5.06 26.32 -15.30
CA THR A 119 6.19 26.11 -14.38
C THR A 119 7.43 25.53 -15.07
N TYR A 120 7.24 24.56 -15.97
CA TYR A 120 8.28 23.85 -16.73
C TYR A 120 7.86 23.68 -18.19
N PRO A 121 7.76 24.76 -18.98
CA PRO A 121 7.14 24.74 -20.32
C PRO A 121 7.79 23.73 -21.26
N HIS A 122 9.09 23.48 -21.13
CA HIS A 122 9.84 22.53 -21.97
C HIS A 122 9.51 21.06 -21.62
N GLU A 123 8.81 20.78 -20.50
CA GLU A 123 8.42 19.43 -20.07
C GLU A 123 6.93 19.14 -20.26
N ALA A 124 6.11 20.09 -20.57
CA ALA A 124 4.66 19.92 -20.70
C ALA A 124 4.28 18.85 -21.76
N ASP A 125 4.86 18.93 -22.95
CA ASP A 125 4.61 17.93 -24.01
C ASP A 125 5.28 16.59 -23.70
N ASN A 126 6.38 16.60 -22.97
CA ASN A 126 7.05 15.41 -22.47
C ASN A 126 6.14 14.65 -21.49
N TYR A 127 5.48 15.36 -20.57
CA TYR A 127 4.50 14.79 -19.67
C TYR A 127 3.31 14.16 -20.42
N ARG A 128 2.78 14.84 -21.44
CA ARG A 128 1.71 14.30 -22.29
C ARG A 128 2.13 13.00 -22.97
N ARG A 129 3.34 12.94 -23.53
CA ARG A 129 3.89 11.72 -24.15
C ARG A 129 4.07 10.60 -23.12
N TYR A 130 4.57 10.94 -21.94
CA TYR A 130 4.67 9.98 -20.83
C TYR A 130 3.28 9.44 -20.44
N ALA A 131 2.29 10.29 -20.21
CA ALA A 131 0.94 9.88 -19.83
C ALA A 131 0.31 8.95 -20.88
N GLN A 132 0.43 9.26 -22.18
CA GLN A 132 -0.03 8.40 -23.27
C GLN A 132 0.62 7.03 -23.26
N ALA A 133 1.88 6.93 -22.86
CA ALA A 133 2.62 5.69 -22.78
C ALA A 133 2.28 4.91 -21.49
N ALA A 134 2.15 5.59 -20.36
CA ALA A 134 2.03 4.99 -19.02
C ALA A 134 0.59 4.59 -18.66
N LEU A 135 -0.42 5.38 -19.07
CA LEU A 135 -1.82 5.13 -18.71
C LEU A 135 -2.34 3.75 -19.15
N PRO A 136 -2.05 3.23 -20.37
CA PRO A 136 -2.46 1.88 -20.72
C PRO A 136 -1.85 0.81 -19.82
N ILE A 137 -0.60 1.01 -19.36
CA ILE A 137 0.07 0.08 -18.45
C ILE A 137 -0.57 0.17 -17.07
N ALA A 138 -0.75 1.39 -16.53
CA ALA A 138 -1.34 1.60 -15.22
C ALA A 138 -2.74 0.96 -15.13
N ARG A 139 -3.59 1.17 -16.14
CA ARG A 139 -4.91 0.53 -16.23
C ARG A 139 -4.84 -1.00 -16.30
N LEU A 140 -3.89 -1.54 -17.06
CA LEU A 140 -3.69 -2.98 -17.15
C LEU A 140 -3.30 -3.59 -15.80
N VAL A 141 -2.40 -2.92 -15.06
CA VAL A 141 -1.96 -3.34 -13.72
C VAL A 141 -3.13 -3.32 -12.73
N LEU A 142 -3.93 -2.24 -12.73
CA LEU A 142 -5.09 -2.13 -11.83
C LEU A 142 -6.16 -3.17 -12.15
N ASP A 143 -6.47 -3.39 -13.41
CA ASP A 143 -7.45 -4.42 -13.82
C ASP A 143 -6.96 -5.83 -13.47
N ALA A 144 -5.66 -6.09 -13.65
CA ALA A 144 -5.07 -7.38 -13.29
C ALA A 144 -5.12 -7.61 -11.76
N ALA A 145 -4.87 -6.56 -10.98
CA ALA A 145 -4.99 -6.62 -9.52
C ALA A 145 -6.44 -6.88 -9.07
N ALA A 146 -7.41 -6.21 -9.71
CA ALA A 146 -8.84 -6.41 -9.41
C ALA A 146 -9.36 -7.78 -9.86
N ALA A 147 -8.82 -8.34 -10.93
CA ALA A 147 -9.24 -9.63 -11.50
C ALA A 147 -8.82 -10.87 -10.67
N GLY A 148 -7.95 -10.68 -9.66
CA GLY A 148 -7.41 -11.73 -8.81
C GLY A 148 -6.30 -12.58 -9.49
N PRO A 149 -5.67 -13.51 -8.74
CA PRO A 149 -4.42 -14.17 -9.14
C PRO A 149 -4.57 -15.32 -10.15
N TRP A 150 -5.76 -15.57 -10.66
CA TRP A 150 -6.00 -16.69 -11.58
C TRP A 150 -5.45 -16.39 -12.96
N ARG A 151 -4.66 -17.30 -13.52
CA ARG A 151 -4.06 -17.16 -14.86
C ARG A 151 -5.10 -16.84 -15.95
N GLY A 152 -6.30 -17.45 -15.88
CA GLY A 152 -7.40 -17.19 -16.82
C GLY A 152 -7.95 -15.76 -16.73
N SER A 153 -8.00 -15.16 -15.53
CA SER A 153 -8.43 -13.78 -15.35
C SER A 153 -7.42 -12.78 -15.91
N LEU A 154 -6.12 -13.05 -15.73
CA LEU A 154 -5.04 -12.22 -16.29
C LEU A 154 -5.08 -12.24 -17.83
N VAL A 155 -5.22 -13.43 -18.44
CA VAL A 155 -5.34 -13.54 -19.89
C VAL A 155 -6.57 -12.79 -20.41
N ARG A 156 -7.72 -12.94 -19.74
CA ARG A 156 -8.95 -12.21 -20.10
C ARG A 156 -8.75 -10.71 -20.01
N THR A 157 -8.09 -10.22 -18.98
CA THR A 157 -7.77 -8.79 -18.79
C THR A 157 -6.90 -8.26 -19.93
N VAL A 158 -5.84 -8.99 -20.31
CA VAL A 158 -4.98 -8.63 -21.45
C VAL A 158 -5.79 -8.59 -22.76
N VAL A 159 -6.61 -9.60 -23.03
CA VAL A 159 -7.42 -9.70 -24.25
C VAL A 159 -8.47 -8.61 -24.30
N SER A 160 -9.19 -8.33 -23.22
CA SER A 160 -10.22 -7.28 -23.16
C SER A 160 -9.68 -5.89 -23.45
N ARG A 161 -8.41 -5.65 -23.17
CA ARG A 161 -7.72 -4.39 -23.51
C ARG A 161 -7.01 -4.42 -24.86
N GLY A 162 -7.21 -5.46 -25.68
CA GLY A 162 -6.58 -5.60 -26.99
C GLY A 162 -5.05 -5.62 -26.93
N GLY A 163 -4.47 -6.16 -25.83
CA GLY A 163 -3.02 -6.21 -25.59
C GLY A 163 -2.34 -4.85 -25.38
N ARG A 164 -3.11 -3.76 -25.29
CA ARG A 164 -2.55 -2.42 -25.10
C ARG A 164 -1.75 -2.34 -23.81
N GLY A 165 -0.55 -1.81 -23.89
CA GLY A 165 0.35 -1.65 -22.75
C GLY A 165 1.24 -2.85 -22.45
N VAL A 166 0.90 -4.09 -22.85
CA VAL A 166 1.65 -5.31 -22.51
C VAL A 166 3.10 -5.25 -22.95
N ARG A 167 3.36 -4.87 -24.22
CA ARG A 167 4.73 -4.76 -24.72
C ARG A 167 5.58 -3.78 -23.90
N ARG A 168 5.00 -2.62 -23.58
CA ARG A 168 5.69 -1.63 -22.73
C ARG A 168 5.83 -2.07 -21.29
N LEU A 169 4.82 -2.75 -20.73
CA LEU A 169 4.92 -3.34 -19.40
C LEU A 169 6.13 -4.28 -19.31
N LEU A 170 6.28 -5.20 -20.28
CA LEU A 170 7.42 -6.11 -20.34
C LEU A 170 8.75 -5.38 -20.55
N GLN A 171 8.77 -4.35 -21.39
CA GLN A 171 9.96 -3.53 -21.61
C GLN A 171 10.34 -2.79 -20.32
N TRP A 172 9.40 -2.10 -19.69
CA TRP A 172 9.67 -1.31 -18.49
C TRP A 172 10.01 -2.18 -17.30
N SER A 173 9.44 -3.39 -17.19
CA SER A 173 9.76 -4.30 -16.08
C SER A 173 11.23 -4.72 -16.00
N SER A 174 11.99 -4.62 -17.10
CA SER A 174 13.43 -4.91 -17.13
C SER A 174 14.32 -3.67 -17.02
N MET A 175 13.78 -2.48 -17.17
CA MET A 175 14.50 -1.21 -17.09
C MET A 175 14.62 -0.71 -15.64
N SER A 176 15.47 0.29 -15.40
CA SER A 176 15.39 1.10 -14.20
C SER A 176 14.26 2.13 -14.32
N ALA A 177 13.69 2.55 -13.18
CA ALA A 177 12.66 3.60 -13.19
C ALA A 177 13.23 4.94 -13.66
N ALA A 178 14.48 5.24 -13.31
CA ALA A 178 15.18 6.42 -13.77
C ALA A 178 15.34 6.44 -15.29
N ASP A 179 15.73 5.31 -15.91
CA ASP A 179 15.85 5.22 -17.37
C ASP A 179 14.50 5.37 -18.09
N VAL A 180 13.44 4.79 -17.53
CA VAL A 180 12.09 5.01 -18.07
C VAL A 180 11.74 6.48 -18.05
N MET A 181 11.96 7.18 -16.93
CA MET A 181 11.61 8.61 -16.83
C MET A 181 12.51 9.46 -17.71
N ARG A 182 13.81 9.25 -17.77
CA ARG A 182 14.75 9.95 -18.66
C ARG A 182 14.42 9.76 -20.14
N SER A 183 13.75 8.69 -20.52
CA SER A 183 13.30 8.50 -21.90
C SER A 183 12.20 9.49 -22.35
N PHE A 184 11.54 10.13 -21.39
CA PHE A 184 10.51 11.14 -21.63
C PHE A 184 10.94 12.55 -21.24
N PHE A 185 11.59 12.71 -20.08
CA PHE A 185 11.87 13.98 -19.43
C PHE A 185 13.36 14.33 -19.46
N ARG A 186 13.65 15.63 -19.41
CA ARG A 186 15.00 16.16 -19.33
C ARG A 186 15.31 16.80 -17.99
N ASP A 187 14.28 17.35 -17.33
CA ASP A 187 14.42 18.03 -16.04
C ASP A 187 14.07 17.09 -14.90
N GLU A 188 15.06 16.76 -14.04
CA GLU A 188 14.86 15.88 -12.88
C GLU A 188 13.82 16.42 -11.91
N ARG A 189 13.67 17.74 -11.77
CA ARG A 189 12.67 18.36 -10.88
C ARG A 189 11.24 17.97 -11.25
N VAL A 190 11.00 17.62 -12.50
CA VAL A 190 9.68 17.14 -12.95
C VAL A 190 9.48 15.65 -12.69
N PHE A 191 10.50 14.82 -12.87
CA PHE A 191 10.28 13.37 -12.76
C PHE A 191 10.81 12.72 -11.47
N ALA A 192 11.72 13.35 -10.74
CA ALA A 192 12.21 12.81 -9.47
C ALA A 192 11.08 12.50 -8.45
N PRO A 193 10.01 13.30 -8.34
CA PRO A 193 8.88 12.97 -7.47
C PRO A 193 8.21 11.62 -7.78
N ALA A 194 8.17 11.19 -9.06
CA ALA A 194 7.66 9.87 -9.42
C ALA A 194 8.58 8.75 -8.90
N LEU A 195 9.88 8.97 -8.92
CA LEU A 195 10.88 8.01 -8.43
C LEU A 195 10.86 7.89 -6.91
N ALA A 196 10.70 9.03 -6.21
CA ALA A 196 10.57 9.07 -4.76
C ALA A 196 9.31 8.34 -4.27
N THR A 197 8.17 8.51 -4.96
CA THR A 197 6.90 7.84 -4.63
C THR A 197 6.77 6.44 -5.24
N GLY A 198 7.73 6.03 -6.06
CA GLY A 198 7.82 4.71 -6.69
C GLY A 198 8.87 3.83 -5.98
N PRO A 199 10.04 3.62 -6.59
CA PRO A 199 11.04 2.68 -6.06
C PRO A 199 11.53 3.02 -4.66
N VAL A 200 11.74 4.30 -4.37
CA VAL A 200 12.32 4.76 -3.09
C VAL A 200 11.41 4.41 -1.92
N VAL A 201 10.09 4.56 -2.05
CA VAL A 201 9.12 4.16 -1.00
C VAL A 201 9.21 2.66 -0.68
N TRP A 202 9.75 1.85 -1.59
CA TRP A 202 9.96 0.41 -1.36
C TRP A 202 11.41 0.07 -0.97
N GLY A 203 12.21 1.06 -0.62
CA GLY A 203 13.60 0.87 -0.22
C GLY A 203 14.52 0.48 -1.38
N LEU A 204 14.18 0.85 -2.61
CA LEU A 204 14.95 0.52 -3.80
C LEU A 204 15.50 1.78 -4.47
N SER A 205 16.73 1.71 -4.94
CA SER A 205 17.25 2.77 -5.81
C SER A 205 16.49 2.83 -7.12
N PRO A 206 16.12 4.03 -7.60
CA PRO A 206 15.48 4.20 -8.91
C PRO A 206 16.39 3.86 -10.10
N GLU A 207 17.70 3.72 -9.87
CA GLU A 207 18.69 3.32 -10.89
C GLU A 207 18.82 1.79 -11.05
N LEU A 208 18.21 0.99 -10.17
CA LEU A 208 18.29 -0.47 -10.25
C LEU A 208 17.48 -1.00 -11.43
N PRO A 209 18.03 -1.90 -12.26
CA PRO A 209 17.26 -2.66 -13.23
C PRO A 209 16.12 -3.42 -12.56
N GLY A 210 14.97 -3.51 -13.23
CA GLY A 210 13.77 -4.16 -12.70
C GLY A 210 12.83 -3.25 -11.89
N THR A 211 13.23 -2.00 -11.63
CA THR A 211 12.38 -1.02 -10.92
C THR A 211 11.48 -0.19 -11.84
N GLY A 212 11.57 -0.39 -13.16
CA GLY A 212 10.96 0.50 -14.16
C GLY A 212 9.43 0.66 -14.07
N LEU A 213 8.71 -0.30 -13.48
CA LEU A 213 7.28 -0.13 -13.21
C LEU A 213 7.01 0.89 -12.08
N GLY A 214 8.01 1.23 -11.28
CA GLY A 214 7.94 2.33 -10.32
C GLY A 214 7.77 3.70 -10.99
N ALA A 215 8.09 3.83 -12.27
CA ALA A 215 7.81 5.03 -13.06
C ALA A 215 6.30 5.27 -13.33
N LEU A 216 5.40 4.35 -12.97
CA LEU A 216 3.96 4.47 -13.19
C LEU A 216 3.23 5.34 -12.15
N THR A 217 3.89 5.84 -11.12
CA THR A 217 3.26 6.53 -9.99
C THR A 217 2.43 7.74 -10.41
N PHE A 218 2.89 8.57 -11.33
CA PHE A 218 2.07 9.67 -11.89
C PHE A 218 0.87 9.14 -12.67
N ALA A 219 1.05 8.09 -13.47
CA ALA A 219 -0.06 7.50 -14.22
C ALA A 219 -1.13 6.92 -13.29
N PHE A 220 -0.74 6.32 -12.17
CA PHE A 220 -1.71 5.86 -11.17
C PHE A 220 -2.53 7.01 -10.58
N ARG A 221 -1.97 8.19 -10.38
CA ARG A 221 -2.72 9.35 -9.89
C ARG A 221 -3.81 9.82 -10.83
N HIS A 222 -3.66 9.59 -12.13
CA HIS A 222 -4.70 9.91 -13.12
C HIS A 222 -5.82 8.87 -13.21
N VAL A 223 -5.54 7.60 -12.90
CA VAL A 223 -6.51 6.50 -13.06
C VAL A 223 -7.07 5.98 -11.74
N ALA A 224 -6.31 6.05 -10.66
CA ALA A 224 -6.75 5.65 -9.34
C ALA A 224 -7.58 6.74 -8.64
N GLN A 225 -8.32 6.36 -7.61
CA GLN A 225 -8.94 7.31 -6.71
C GLN A 225 -7.97 7.65 -5.58
N VAL A 226 -7.52 8.90 -5.54
CA VAL A 226 -6.62 9.40 -4.49
C VAL A 226 -7.45 10.07 -3.41
N GLY A 227 -7.23 9.71 -2.16
CA GLY A 227 -7.94 10.35 -1.06
C GLY A 227 -7.62 9.74 0.29
N ARG A 228 -7.99 10.48 1.34
CA ARG A 228 -7.75 10.12 2.74
C ARG A 228 -9.05 9.77 3.44
N PRO A 229 -9.07 8.72 4.26
CA PRO A 229 -10.26 8.39 5.03
C PRO A 229 -10.53 9.48 6.09
N VAL A 230 -11.78 9.86 6.22
CA VAL A 230 -12.24 10.78 7.26
C VAL A 230 -12.04 10.12 8.62
N GLY A 231 -11.36 10.79 9.53
CA GLY A 231 -11.02 10.24 10.85
C GLY A 231 -9.70 9.45 10.88
N GLY A 232 -8.91 9.50 9.78
CA GLY A 232 -7.62 8.80 9.68
C GLY A 232 -7.75 7.38 9.14
N SER A 233 -6.61 6.72 8.92
CA SER A 233 -6.55 5.38 8.34
C SER A 233 -7.26 4.32 9.17
N GLY A 234 -7.35 4.51 10.48
CA GLY A 234 -8.10 3.63 11.40
C GLY A 234 -9.58 3.49 11.07
N ALA A 235 -10.17 4.48 10.36
CA ALA A 235 -11.56 4.41 9.90
C ALA A 235 -11.81 3.21 8.96
N LEU A 236 -10.81 2.81 8.15
CA LEU A 236 -10.90 1.60 7.33
C LEU A 236 -11.01 0.34 8.21
N ALA A 237 -10.15 0.22 9.22
CA ALA A 237 -10.18 -0.94 10.12
C ALA A 237 -11.47 -0.99 10.94
N ALA A 238 -11.98 0.15 11.38
CA ALA A 238 -13.26 0.25 12.10
C ALA A 238 -14.43 -0.19 11.21
N ALA A 239 -14.49 0.27 9.96
CA ALA A 239 -15.52 -0.11 9.01
C ALA A 239 -15.47 -1.62 8.67
N LEU A 240 -14.27 -2.15 8.42
CA LEU A 240 -14.07 -3.58 8.18
C LEU A 240 -14.47 -4.44 9.40
N SER A 241 -14.19 -3.99 10.62
CA SER A 241 -14.59 -4.69 11.86
C SER A 241 -16.10 -4.66 12.04
N SER A 242 -16.74 -3.53 11.74
CA SER A 242 -18.19 -3.39 11.76
C SER A 242 -18.85 -4.32 10.74
N ALA A 243 -18.33 -4.37 9.51
CA ALA A 243 -18.81 -5.29 8.47
C ALA A 243 -18.65 -6.75 8.88
N LEU A 244 -17.50 -7.12 9.47
CA LEU A 244 -17.24 -8.49 9.96
C LEU A 244 -18.25 -8.90 11.03
N SER A 245 -18.50 -8.03 12.00
CA SER A 245 -19.47 -8.30 13.07
C SER A 245 -20.89 -8.46 12.53
N SER A 246 -21.29 -7.61 11.57
CA SER A 246 -22.59 -7.69 10.90
C SER A 246 -22.73 -8.97 10.05
N GLY A 247 -21.62 -9.47 9.50
CA GLY A 247 -21.54 -10.72 8.73
C GLY A 247 -21.43 -11.98 9.59
N GLY A 248 -21.46 -11.88 10.94
CA GLY A 248 -21.38 -13.00 11.87
C GLY A 248 -19.95 -13.50 12.17
N GLY A 249 -18.92 -12.84 11.66
CA GLY A 249 -17.53 -13.14 12.01
C GLY A 249 -17.19 -12.67 13.44
N ARG A 250 -16.29 -13.36 14.10
CA ARG A 250 -15.93 -13.11 15.49
C ARG A 250 -14.50 -12.57 15.60
N LEU A 251 -14.34 -11.40 16.19
CA LEU A 251 -13.05 -10.76 16.44
C LEU A 251 -12.67 -10.82 17.91
N PHE A 252 -11.45 -11.22 18.18
CA PHE A 252 -10.84 -11.27 19.51
C PHE A 252 -9.53 -10.49 19.51
N THR A 253 -9.54 -9.32 20.12
CA THR A 253 -8.33 -8.51 20.36
C THR A 253 -7.62 -8.97 21.64
N SER A 254 -6.43 -8.42 21.91
CA SER A 254 -5.56 -8.83 23.03
C SER A 254 -5.32 -10.35 23.07
N THR A 255 -5.39 -11.01 21.92
CA THR A 255 -5.28 -12.45 21.75
C THR A 255 -4.06 -12.77 20.88
N ARG A 256 -2.92 -12.95 21.53
CA ARG A 256 -1.64 -13.18 20.83
C ARG A 256 -1.50 -14.66 20.46
N VAL A 257 -1.24 -14.93 19.19
CA VAL A 257 -0.86 -16.27 18.71
C VAL A 257 0.60 -16.53 19.05
N GLU A 258 0.88 -17.71 19.61
CA GLU A 258 2.21 -18.22 19.92
C GLU A 258 2.69 -19.23 18.88
N SER A 259 1.79 -20.09 18.38
CA SER A 259 2.15 -21.10 17.39
C SER A 259 0.96 -21.54 16.53
N ILE A 260 1.27 -22.06 15.33
CA ILE A 260 0.32 -22.77 14.48
C ILE A 260 0.38 -24.25 14.84
N VAL A 261 -0.77 -24.82 15.20
CA VAL A 261 -0.89 -26.23 15.56
C VAL A 261 -0.90 -27.07 14.30
N VAL A 262 0.04 -28.02 14.20
CA VAL A 262 0.18 -28.95 13.07
C VAL A 262 0.00 -30.37 13.56
N GLU A 263 -0.91 -31.12 12.96
CA GLU A 263 -1.14 -32.54 13.19
C GLU A 263 -1.29 -33.25 11.84
N ASN A 264 -0.71 -34.44 11.71
CA ASN A 264 -0.78 -35.25 10.48
C ASN A 264 -0.41 -34.46 9.20
N ASP A 265 0.67 -33.67 9.27
CA ASP A 265 1.20 -32.86 8.17
C ASP A 265 0.25 -31.74 7.69
N ARG A 266 -0.67 -31.28 8.55
CA ARG A 266 -1.65 -30.21 8.26
C ARG A 266 -1.74 -29.23 9.40
N ALA A 267 -1.85 -27.92 9.07
CA ALA A 267 -2.24 -26.89 10.02
C ALA A 267 -3.71 -27.08 10.40
N ILE A 268 -3.98 -27.24 11.71
CA ILE A 268 -5.31 -27.55 12.24
C ILE A 268 -5.81 -26.52 13.26
N GLY A 269 -5.13 -25.40 13.40
CA GLY A 269 -5.51 -24.37 14.35
C GLY A 269 -4.32 -23.54 14.83
N VAL A 270 -4.57 -22.77 15.88
CA VAL A 270 -3.57 -21.94 16.54
C VAL A 270 -3.57 -22.14 18.03
N ARG A 271 -2.41 -21.91 18.66
CA ARG A 271 -2.26 -21.78 20.11
C ARG A 271 -2.00 -20.33 20.46
N THR A 272 -2.69 -19.81 21.42
CA THR A 272 -2.50 -18.46 21.97
C THR A 272 -1.51 -18.47 23.11
N SER A 273 -0.96 -17.31 23.46
CA SER A 273 0.08 -17.17 24.50
C SER A 273 -0.39 -17.52 25.93
N ASP A 274 -1.70 -17.55 26.17
CA ASP A 274 -2.31 -18.03 27.40
C ASP A 274 -2.57 -19.56 27.40
N GLY A 275 -2.14 -20.26 26.34
CA GLY A 275 -2.24 -21.70 26.18
C GLY A 275 -3.56 -22.20 25.59
N HIS A 276 -4.53 -21.31 25.29
CA HIS A 276 -5.78 -21.70 24.64
C HIS A 276 -5.53 -22.18 23.21
N VAL A 277 -6.24 -23.23 22.79
CA VAL A 277 -6.14 -23.76 21.41
C VAL A 277 -7.46 -23.57 20.69
N VAL A 278 -7.40 -22.87 19.55
CA VAL A 278 -8.51 -22.78 18.60
C VAL A 278 -8.26 -23.74 17.45
N ARG A 279 -9.04 -24.82 17.37
CA ARG A 279 -8.97 -25.77 16.25
C ARG A 279 -9.77 -25.27 15.06
N SER A 280 -9.25 -25.47 13.85
CA SER A 280 -9.91 -25.04 12.62
C SER A 280 -9.58 -25.94 11.44
N ARG A 281 -10.41 -25.89 10.41
CA ARG A 281 -10.17 -26.59 9.13
C ARG A 281 -9.08 -25.92 8.31
N ALA A 282 -8.91 -24.59 8.49
CA ALA A 282 -7.88 -23.80 7.83
C ALA A 282 -7.38 -22.67 8.74
N VAL A 283 -6.11 -22.32 8.59
CA VAL A 283 -5.47 -21.16 9.23
C VAL A 283 -5.06 -20.18 8.14
N VAL A 284 -5.52 -18.93 8.26
CA VAL A 284 -5.12 -17.82 7.39
C VAL A 284 -4.28 -16.86 8.20
N SER A 285 -3.02 -16.65 7.82
CA SER A 285 -2.18 -15.66 8.48
C SER A 285 -2.08 -14.40 7.61
N ALA A 286 -2.48 -13.27 8.18
CA ALA A 286 -2.29 -11.93 7.62
C ALA A 286 -1.17 -11.17 8.36
N ALA A 287 -0.36 -11.86 9.13
CA ALA A 287 0.82 -11.35 9.79
C ALA A 287 2.05 -11.47 8.87
N ASP A 288 3.19 -10.96 9.35
CA ASP A 288 4.46 -11.07 8.64
C ASP A 288 4.77 -12.53 8.27
N PRO A 289 5.14 -12.81 6.99
CA PRO A 289 5.41 -14.17 6.54
C PRO A 289 6.59 -14.84 7.26
N ARG A 290 7.62 -14.09 7.66
CA ARG A 290 8.74 -14.67 8.42
C ARG A 290 8.27 -15.13 9.79
N ARG A 291 7.49 -14.31 10.49
CA ARG A 291 6.89 -14.69 11.76
C ARG A 291 5.98 -15.90 11.60
N THR A 292 5.14 -15.92 10.60
CA THR A 292 4.24 -17.04 10.33
C THR A 292 4.99 -18.33 10.06
N LEU A 293 5.98 -18.30 9.16
CA LEU A 293 6.62 -19.50 8.62
C LEU A 293 7.86 -19.94 9.41
N LEU A 294 8.57 -19.00 10.07
CA LEU A 294 9.83 -19.29 10.74
C LEU A 294 9.70 -19.33 12.28
N GLU A 295 8.69 -18.62 12.84
CA GLU A 295 8.50 -18.59 14.29
C GLU A 295 7.31 -19.43 14.72
N TRP A 296 6.13 -19.24 14.12
CA TRP A 296 4.89 -19.88 14.55
C TRP A 296 4.68 -21.29 13.99
N LEU A 297 5.21 -21.58 12.79
CA LEU A 297 5.10 -22.92 12.17
C LEU A 297 6.22 -23.84 12.69
N GLN A 298 6.13 -24.24 13.96
CA GLN A 298 7.17 -25.03 14.64
C GLN A 298 7.36 -26.43 14.04
N HIS A 299 6.29 -27.05 13.56
CA HIS A 299 6.30 -28.33 12.84
C HIS A 299 5.92 -28.06 11.38
N VAL A 300 6.93 -28.03 10.52
CA VAL A 300 6.75 -27.66 9.11
C VAL A 300 6.11 -28.82 8.33
N PRO A 301 4.89 -28.67 7.79
CA PRO A 301 4.33 -29.65 6.87
C PRO A 301 5.23 -29.86 5.65
N ARG A 302 5.31 -31.08 5.12
CA ARG A 302 6.19 -31.41 3.98
C ARG A 302 5.96 -30.48 2.79
N ALA A 303 4.69 -30.20 2.49
CA ALA A 303 4.33 -29.31 1.40
C ALA A 303 4.80 -27.85 1.60
N ALA A 304 4.99 -27.40 2.84
CA ALA A 304 5.45 -26.04 3.16
C ALA A 304 6.98 -25.90 3.15
N GLY A 305 7.74 -27.02 3.18
CA GLY A 305 9.20 -27.03 3.28
C GLY A 305 9.91 -26.08 2.28
N PRO A 306 9.63 -26.17 0.97
CA PRO A 306 10.26 -25.28 -0.01
C PRO A 306 9.97 -23.79 0.22
N THR A 307 8.75 -23.46 0.70
CA THR A 307 8.36 -22.08 1.02
C THR A 307 9.09 -21.58 2.25
N VAL A 308 9.16 -22.39 3.30
CA VAL A 308 9.89 -22.05 4.54
C VAL A 308 11.36 -21.82 4.25
N GLU A 309 11.99 -22.69 3.45
CA GLU A 309 13.41 -22.54 3.10
C GLU A 309 13.67 -21.28 2.27
N ARG A 310 12.77 -20.95 1.33
CA ARG A 310 12.85 -19.70 0.60
C ARG A 310 12.79 -18.49 1.53
N TRP A 311 11.91 -18.46 2.52
CA TRP A 311 11.82 -17.35 3.49
C TRP A 311 13.02 -17.31 4.44
N ARG A 312 13.61 -18.46 4.78
CA ARG A 312 14.82 -18.53 5.60
C ARG A 312 16.03 -17.94 4.87
N SER A 313 16.15 -18.21 3.58
CA SER A 313 17.27 -17.73 2.75
C SER A 313 17.12 -16.27 2.28
N GLN A 314 15.93 -15.68 2.36
CA GLN A 314 15.74 -14.27 2.02
C GLN A 314 16.40 -13.37 3.07
N PRO A 315 17.21 -12.37 2.65
CA PRO A 315 17.76 -11.39 3.57
C PRO A 315 16.63 -10.63 4.27
N HIS A 316 16.84 -10.32 5.54
CA HIS A 316 15.98 -9.40 6.27
C HIS A 316 16.41 -7.98 5.92
N GLN A 317 15.55 -7.23 5.26
CA GLN A 317 15.83 -5.84 4.96
C GLN A 317 15.49 -4.99 6.20
N PRO A 318 16.42 -4.17 6.70
CA PRO A 318 16.14 -3.19 7.75
C PRO A 318 15.15 -2.14 7.24
N GLY A 319 14.53 -1.39 8.15
CA GLY A 319 13.67 -0.26 7.78
C GLY A 319 14.45 0.80 7.01
N TYR A 320 13.82 1.39 6.02
CA TYR A 320 14.42 2.38 5.10
C TYR A 320 13.72 3.74 5.15
N GLU A 321 12.66 3.87 5.92
CA GLU A 321 11.96 5.15 6.08
C GLU A 321 11.67 5.43 7.55
N SER A 322 11.63 6.70 7.89
CA SER A 322 11.21 7.20 9.20
C SER A 322 9.99 8.09 9.04
N LYS A 323 9.03 7.97 9.95
CA LYS A 323 7.84 8.80 10.00
C LYS A 323 7.88 9.71 11.22
N ILE A 324 7.60 10.99 11.01
CA ILE A 324 7.46 11.98 12.07
C ILE A 324 6.03 12.53 12.02
N ASP A 325 5.31 12.42 13.13
CA ASP A 325 4.01 13.05 13.31
C ASP A 325 4.17 14.29 14.19
N ALA A 326 3.54 15.39 13.79
CA ALA A 326 3.59 16.64 14.52
C ALA A 326 2.23 17.35 14.52
N ILE A 327 1.90 17.97 15.64
CA ILE A 327 0.78 18.92 15.74
C ILE A 327 1.38 20.31 15.62
N VAL A 328 0.93 21.07 14.64
CA VAL A 328 1.42 22.42 14.37
C VAL A 328 0.32 23.46 14.56
N ALA A 329 0.69 24.65 15.03
CA ALA A 329 -0.27 25.76 15.23
C ALA A 329 -0.83 26.28 13.89
N HIS A 330 -0.04 26.21 12.82
CA HIS A 330 -0.41 26.65 11.48
C HIS A 330 0.13 25.68 10.44
N LEU A 331 -0.58 25.56 9.30
CA LEU A 331 -0.08 24.79 8.18
C LEU A 331 1.24 25.36 7.66
N PRO A 332 2.17 24.51 7.21
CA PRO A 332 3.42 24.96 6.61
C PRO A 332 3.17 25.86 5.39
N ALA A 333 3.94 26.93 5.28
CA ALA A 333 3.96 27.79 4.11
C ALA A 333 5.21 27.48 3.28
N TYR A 334 5.02 26.98 2.09
CA TYR A 334 6.11 26.71 1.15
C TYR A 334 6.43 27.98 0.36
N THR A 335 7.69 28.40 0.35
CA THR A 335 8.14 29.65 -0.31
C THR A 335 7.95 29.62 -1.83
N SER A 336 8.02 28.42 -2.43
CA SER A 336 7.84 28.20 -3.87
C SER A 336 6.37 28.11 -4.31
N VAL A 337 5.41 28.20 -3.37
CA VAL A 337 3.96 28.16 -3.68
C VAL A 337 3.37 29.55 -3.52
N SER A 338 2.64 30.03 -4.54
CA SER A 338 2.01 31.36 -4.47
C SER A 338 0.94 31.40 -3.35
N SER A 339 0.72 32.59 -2.79
CA SER A 339 -0.29 32.78 -1.75
C SER A 339 -1.73 32.49 -2.23
N ALA A 340 -1.99 32.62 -3.53
CA ALA A 340 -3.27 32.32 -4.13
C ALA A 340 -3.57 30.81 -4.19
N ASP A 341 -2.52 29.97 -4.28
CA ASP A 341 -2.64 28.52 -4.37
C ASP A 341 -2.67 27.83 -3.00
N ARG A 342 -2.53 28.57 -1.90
CA ARG A 342 -2.48 28.03 -0.53
C ARG A 342 -3.85 27.66 0.06
N THR A 343 -4.94 27.90 -0.63
CA THR A 343 -6.31 27.72 -0.12
C THR A 343 -6.86 26.32 -0.29
N SER A 344 -6.23 25.47 -1.09
CA SER A 344 -6.65 24.08 -1.26
C SER A 344 -5.96 23.17 -0.25
N LEU A 345 -6.70 22.21 0.30
CA LEU A 345 -6.14 21.11 1.07
C LEU A 345 -5.20 20.31 0.18
N ILE A 346 -3.90 20.56 0.29
CA ILE A 346 -2.88 19.81 -0.42
C ILE A 346 -2.61 18.53 0.38
N PRO A 347 -3.01 17.35 -0.12
CA PRO A 347 -2.95 16.14 0.68
C PRO A 347 -1.52 15.62 0.87
N SER A 348 -0.67 15.82 -0.13
CA SER A 348 0.72 15.34 -0.11
C SER A 348 1.63 16.35 -0.78
N ALA A 349 2.57 16.91 -0.03
CA ALA A 349 3.67 17.69 -0.58
C ALA A 349 4.93 16.82 -0.61
N MET A 350 5.56 16.73 -1.78
CA MET A 350 6.79 15.97 -1.99
C MET A 350 7.95 16.96 -2.12
N ILE A 351 8.94 16.84 -1.27
CA ILE A 351 10.23 17.53 -1.40
C ILE A 351 11.25 16.46 -1.68
N VAL A 352 11.84 16.48 -2.86
CA VAL A 352 12.69 15.39 -3.33
C VAL A 352 14.03 15.89 -3.82
N PRO A 353 15.13 15.16 -3.50
CA PRO A 353 16.46 15.46 -3.99
C PRO A 353 16.62 14.99 -5.45
N SER A 354 17.82 15.18 -6.01
CA SER A 354 18.18 14.63 -7.32
C SER A 354 18.18 13.10 -7.32
N VAL A 355 18.05 12.51 -8.52
CA VAL A 355 18.10 11.05 -8.68
C VAL A 355 19.42 10.47 -8.17
N GLY A 356 20.53 11.19 -8.39
CA GLY A 356 21.86 10.79 -7.90
C GLY A 356 21.92 10.75 -6.37
N GLU A 357 21.27 11.67 -5.67
CA GLU A 357 21.18 11.68 -4.20
C GLU A 357 20.31 10.53 -3.68
N MET A 358 19.19 10.23 -4.32
CA MET A 358 18.38 9.06 -3.99
C MET A 358 19.19 7.75 -4.11
N HIS A 359 20.02 7.64 -5.14
CA HIS A 359 20.87 6.47 -5.32
C HIS A 359 21.98 6.38 -4.25
N ARG A 360 22.61 7.50 -3.89
CA ARG A 360 23.61 7.53 -2.79
C ARG A 360 22.98 7.15 -1.47
N ALA A 361 21.80 7.70 -1.15
CA ALA A 361 21.06 7.35 0.07
C ALA A 361 20.75 5.85 0.14
N TRP A 362 20.37 5.24 -0.99
CA TRP A 362 20.20 3.79 -1.05
C TRP A 362 21.48 3.02 -0.76
N ILE A 363 22.64 3.41 -1.32
CA ILE A 363 23.95 2.79 -1.04
C ILE A 363 24.29 2.89 0.46
N ASP A 364 23.99 4.03 1.09
CA ASP A 364 24.24 4.21 2.52
C ASP A 364 23.39 3.27 3.36
N ILE A 365 22.11 3.17 3.08
CA ILE A 365 21.18 2.25 3.76
C ILE A 365 21.63 0.79 3.59
N GLU A 366 21.97 0.35 2.37
CA GLU A 366 22.48 -1.02 2.10
C GLU A 366 23.80 -1.30 2.84
N SER A 367 24.56 -0.26 3.11
CA SER A 367 25.81 -0.34 3.89
C SER A 367 25.60 -0.22 5.40
N GLY A 368 24.34 -0.15 5.87
CA GLY A 368 24.00 0.02 7.28
C GLY A 368 24.30 1.42 7.84
N ARG A 369 24.43 2.43 6.98
CA ARG A 369 24.61 3.83 7.37
C ARG A 369 23.29 4.58 7.26
N VAL A 370 23.17 5.63 8.05
CA VAL A 370 22.08 6.62 7.88
C VAL A 370 22.45 7.46 6.67
N ALA A 371 21.50 7.64 5.75
CA ALA A 371 21.64 8.52 4.60
C ALA A 371 21.68 9.99 5.09
N GLU A 372 22.69 10.76 4.61
CA GLU A 372 22.84 12.18 4.90
C GLU A 372 22.11 13.05 3.87
#